data_aad98cd746080a854c4f262c0073ac32
#
_entry.id   aad98cd746080a854c4f262c0073ac32
#
_cell.length_a   1.000
_cell.length_b   1.000
_cell.length_c   1.000
_cell.angle_alpha   90.00
_cell.angle_beta   90.00
_cell.angle_gamma   90.00
#
_symmetry.space_group_name_H-M   'P 1'
#
loop_
_entity.id
_entity.type
_entity.pdbx_description
1 polymer ?
#
loop_
_entity_poly.entity_id
_entity_poly.type
_entity_poly.pdbx_seq_one_letter_code
_entity_poly.pdbx_strand_id
1 'polypeptide(L)'
;MAYSKENYKQKKIDSIVENLNKKLEDFRNNDETYKEFLDTTSKFHNYSINNILLIADQRPDATAVAGYKAWKNKFDRQVQKGAKGINIIAPIIKKKEVEMQDEKGNTIRDINGKPKTERKPVIAGYKAHNVFDISDTKGKPLITAKDLINNEFENSNNYKDLYNEFKNYLNSETRVTVEEKMFMEDPNLTENTKGYYSPSTDEIVIADDNSYDLKFRTLIHEYAHSQLHGNQDIFERSTHEQESLRELEAESSAYIVSNYYGLDTSDYSLGYISGWAKDLDDETIKNHVKNVHSFAKTTIEEINSLPEFSRYLDNKLESELNKEVYSDINKMIDTNLKNGFDKVTIIKSNLENEFGMNKVSNDVFEDNRFKVSINYKGFDTNNVQDNCNIKVENKLDNSLNKDYNFSQTYNRNLINNTSTINVVDNNDDNDKVYKHTRDINGNILEDKNNLNPSNELVSFEKFVNESVNEKGILNTMAQFVQNGYDMGYDLNINENDTTDETYISMSKNEKNGFKSVLSSKIEHDQNDNVYVDFKLKNSAGLKSLSFNESSEEFNKYSSNIEKEKQEEIDV
;
A
#
# COMPACT_ATOMS: atom_id res chain seq x y z
N MET A 1 -9.77 -40.71 -6.89
CA MET A 1 -9.51 -39.34 -6.34
C MET A 1 -8.68 -38.42 -7.25
N ALA A 2 -7.70 -38.88 -8.04
CA ALA A 2 -6.92 -38.02 -8.95
C ALA A 2 -7.77 -37.40 -10.08
N TYR A 3 -8.69 -38.15 -10.65
CA TYR A 3 -9.57 -37.70 -11.74
C TYR A 3 -10.51 -36.54 -11.35
N SER A 4 -10.91 -36.43 -10.08
CA SER A 4 -11.75 -35.34 -9.59
C SER A 4 -11.01 -34.02 -9.37
N LYS A 5 -9.71 -34.07 -8.98
CA LYS A 5 -8.86 -32.88 -8.78
C LYS A 5 -8.44 -32.24 -10.12
N GLU A 6 -8.18 -33.03 -11.13
CA GLU A 6 -7.83 -32.55 -12.46
C GLU A 6 -9.04 -31.88 -13.14
N ASN A 7 -10.21 -32.48 -13.02
CA ASN A 7 -11.46 -31.93 -13.54
C ASN A 7 -11.87 -30.62 -12.82
N TYR A 8 -11.60 -30.48 -11.52
CA TYR A 8 -11.83 -29.24 -10.78
C TYR A 8 -10.89 -28.10 -11.23
N LYS A 9 -9.60 -28.42 -11.42
CA LYS A 9 -8.61 -27.45 -11.90
C LYS A 9 -8.93 -26.96 -13.32
N GLN A 10 -9.34 -27.87 -14.19
CA GLN A 10 -9.74 -27.50 -15.55
C GLN A 10 -11.00 -26.62 -15.55
N LYS A 11 -12.04 -26.99 -14.82
CA LYS A 11 -13.25 -26.17 -14.68
C LYS A 11 -12.95 -24.75 -14.14
N LYS A 12 -11.99 -24.63 -13.22
CA LYS A 12 -11.58 -23.30 -12.71
C LYS A 12 -10.88 -22.47 -13.79
N ILE A 13 -10.05 -23.09 -14.63
CA ILE A 13 -9.41 -22.40 -15.77
C ILE A 13 -10.48 -22.00 -16.80
N ASP A 14 -11.41 -22.90 -17.12
CA ASP A 14 -12.48 -22.64 -18.08
C ASP A 14 -13.35 -21.46 -17.63
N SER A 15 -13.72 -21.40 -16.35
CA SER A 15 -14.45 -20.26 -15.76
C SER A 15 -13.67 -18.95 -15.84
N ILE A 16 -12.34 -18.99 -15.62
CA ILE A 16 -11.48 -17.81 -15.76
C ILE A 16 -11.45 -17.32 -17.21
N VAL A 17 -11.34 -18.24 -18.18
CA VAL A 17 -11.35 -17.90 -19.62
C VAL A 17 -12.70 -17.33 -20.05
N GLU A 18 -13.79 -17.87 -19.53
CA GLU A 18 -15.14 -17.36 -19.79
C GLU A 18 -15.31 -15.92 -19.28
N ASN A 19 -14.85 -15.63 -18.05
CA ASN A 19 -14.85 -14.27 -17.50
C ASN A 19 -14.01 -13.30 -18.34
N LEU A 20 -12.84 -13.72 -18.82
CA LEU A 20 -12.00 -12.92 -19.70
C LEU A 20 -12.69 -12.55 -21.02
N ASN A 21 -13.34 -13.52 -21.65
CA ASN A 21 -14.08 -13.25 -22.89
C ASN A 21 -15.24 -12.28 -22.64
N LYS A 22 -15.94 -12.43 -21.52
CA LYS A 22 -17.01 -11.51 -21.13
C LYS A 22 -16.49 -10.07 -20.93
N LYS A 23 -15.35 -9.88 -20.26
CA LYS A 23 -14.75 -8.54 -20.07
C LYS A 23 -14.35 -7.89 -21.38
N LEU A 24 -13.82 -8.64 -22.34
CA LEU A 24 -13.53 -8.12 -23.68
C LEU A 24 -14.82 -7.71 -24.43
N GLU A 25 -15.90 -8.44 -24.23
CA GLU A 25 -17.22 -8.09 -24.77
C GLU A 25 -17.80 -6.85 -24.08
N ASP A 26 -17.55 -6.67 -22.77
CA ASP A 26 -17.98 -5.49 -22.02
C ASP A 26 -17.34 -4.19 -22.54
N PHE A 27 -16.14 -4.23 -23.13
CA PHE A 27 -15.53 -3.05 -23.79
C PHE A 27 -16.40 -2.46 -24.93
N ARG A 28 -17.26 -3.27 -25.56
CA ARG A 28 -18.21 -2.79 -26.58
C ARG A 28 -19.36 -1.97 -26.01
N ASN A 29 -19.71 -2.25 -24.76
CA ASN A 29 -20.96 -1.78 -24.15
C ASN A 29 -20.73 -0.79 -23.02
N ASN A 30 -19.49 -0.66 -22.50
CA ASN A 30 -19.22 0.12 -21.32
C ASN A 30 -17.80 0.72 -21.37
N ASP A 31 -17.73 2.01 -21.64
CA ASP A 31 -16.48 2.78 -21.71
C ASP A 31 -15.73 2.79 -20.35
N GLU A 32 -16.46 2.74 -19.23
CA GLU A 32 -15.87 2.67 -17.90
C GLU A 32 -15.05 1.39 -17.69
N THR A 33 -15.50 0.26 -18.26
CA THR A 33 -14.75 -1.00 -18.20
C THR A 33 -13.39 -0.89 -18.91
N TYR A 34 -13.35 -0.16 -20.02
CA TYR A 34 -12.08 0.07 -20.72
C TYR A 34 -11.16 1.01 -19.92
N LYS A 35 -11.71 2.06 -19.31
CA LYS A 35 -10.95 2.94 -18.42
C LYS A 35 -10.39 2.19 -17.21
N GLU A 36 -11.19 1.34 -16.56
CA GLU A 36 -10.72 0.46 -15.47
C GLU A 36 -9.56 -0.43 -15.92
N PHE A 37 -9.59 -0.91 -17.17
CA PHE A 37 -8.48 -1.68 -17.73
C PHE A 37 -7.23 -0.81 -17.90
N LEU A 38 -7.34 0.44 -18.39
CA LEU A 38 -6.20 1.36 -18.51
C LEU A 38 -5.60 1.70 -17.14
N ASP A 39 -6.45 2.02 -16.16
CA ASP A 39 -6.06 2.31 -14.77
C ASP A 39 -5.35 1.11 -14.11
N THR A 40 -5.88 -0.09 -14.34
CA THR A 40 -5.28 -1.31 -13.80
C THR A 40 -3.97 -1.63 -14.52
N THR A 41 -3.88 -1.38 -15.84
CA THR A 41 -2.66 -1.59 -16.61
C THR A 41 -1.54 -0.67 -16.15
N SER A 42 -1.82 0.58 -15.81
CA SER A 42 -0.81 1.50 -15.27
C SER A 42 -0.17 0.98 -13.97
N LYS A 43 -0.94 0.29 -13.12
CA LYS A 43 -0.47 -0.29 -11.86
C LYS A 43 0.25 -1.63 -12.06
N PHE A 44 -0.21 -2.43 -13.03
CA PHE A 44 0.17 -3.84 -13.21
C PHE A 44 0.73 -4.14 -14.61
N HIS A 45 1.39 -3.18 -15.27
CA HIS A 45 1.92 -3.31 -16.64
C HIS A 45 2.83 -4.53 -16.84
N ASN A 46 3.46 -5.06 -15.79
CA ASN A 46 4.29 -6.26 -15.82
C ASN A 46 3.51 -7.58 -15.87
N TYR A 47 2.20 -7.55 -15.61
CA TYR A 47 1.33 -8.71 -15.77
C TYR A 47 0.88 -8.87 -17.22
N SER A 48 0.49 -10.09 -17.60
CA SER A 48 -0.18 -10.31 -18.89
C SER A 48 -1.56 -9.64 -18.90
N ILE A 49 -2.03 -9.25 -20.07
CA ILE A 49 -3.36 -8.64 -20.26
C ILE A 49 -4.45 -9.45 -19.57
N ASN A 50 -4.43 -10.78 -19.74
CA ASN A 50 -5.40 -11.66 -19.10
C ASN A 50 -5.38 -11.53 -17.57
N ASN A 51 -4.19 -11.41 -16.98
CA ASN A 51 -4.08 -11.24 -15.54
C ASN A 51 -4.45 -9.82 -15.09
N ILE A 52 -4.17 -8.80 -15.88
CA ILE A 52 -4.63 -7.42 -15.62
C ILE A 52 -6.16 -7.38 -15.57
N LEU A 53 -6.84 -7.95 -16.57
CA LEU A 53 -8.30 -8.05 -16.62
C LEU A 53 -8.88 -8.84 -15.44
N LEU A 54 -8.21 -9.94 -15.05
CA LEU A 54 -8.63 -10.74 -13.88
C LEU A 54 -8.46 -9.99 -12.56
N ILE A 55 -7.42 -9.18 -12.43
CA ILE A 55 -7.19 -8.33 -11.26
C ILE A 55 -8.26 -7.25 -11.21
N ALA A 56 -8.47 -6.52 -12.33
CA ALA A 56 -9.49 -5.48 -12.43
C ALA A 56 -10.89 -5.98 -12.07
N ASP A 57 -11.26 -7.18 -12.55
CA ASP A 57 -12.58 -7.77 -12.32
C ASP A 57 -12.80 -8.19 -10.85
N GLN A 58 -11.79 -8.80 -10.23
CA GLN A 58 -11.92 -9.34 -8.87
C GLN A 58 -11.59 -8.31 -7.78
N ARG A 59 -10.74 -7.32 -8.08
CA ARG A 59 -10.27 -6.32 -7.13
C ARG A 59 -9.91 -5.01 -7.85
N PRO A 60 -10.90 -4.18 -8.24
CA PRO A 60 -10.66 -2.90 -8.97
C PRO A 60 -9.78 -1.91 -8.18
N ASP A 61 -9.85 -1.96 -6.85
CA ASP A 61 -9.08 -1.13 -5.92
C ASP A 61 -7.65 -1.65 -5.65
N ALA A 62 -7.24 -2.79 -6.23
CA ALA A 62 -5.90 -3.33 -6.03
C ALA A 62 -4.80 -2.32 -6.40
N THR A 63 -3.76 -2.27 -5.55
CA THR A 63 -2.62 -1.35 -5.73
C THR A 63 -1.29 -2.07 -5.95
N ALA A 64 -1.06 -3.20 -5.26
CA ALA A 64 0.12 -4.04 -5.46
C ALA A 64 -0.23 -5.48 -5.10
N VAL A 65 -0.02 -6.42 -6.02
CA VAL A 65 -0.38 -7.82 -5.80
C VAL A 65 0.82 -8.76 -5.91
N ALA A 66 0.88 -9.75 -5.02
CA ALA A 66 1.89 -10.81 -5.08
C ALA A 66 1.35 -12.12 -4.50
N GLY A 67 2.01 -13.23 -4.86
CA GLY A 67 1.68 -14.54 -4.30
C GLY A 67 2.04 -14.63 -2.81
N TYR A 68 1.33 -15.48 -2.06
CA TYR A 68 1.52 -15.68 -0.61
C TYR A 68 2.99 -15.81 -0.18
N LYS A 69 3.74 -16.67 -0.87
CA LYS A 69 5.17 -16.87 -0.56
C LYS A 69 6.04 -15.66 -0.93
N ALA A 70 5.67 -14.91 -1.95
CA ALA A 70 6.40 -13.72 -2.35
C ALA A 70 6.21 -12.61 -1.31
N TRP A 71 5.01 -12.41 -0.79
CA TRP A 71 4.77 -11.50 0.31
C TRP A 71 5.67 -11.78 1.51
N LYS A 72 5.74 -13.07 1.93
CA LYS A 72 6.56 -13.46 3.08
C LYS A 72 8.08 -13.37 2.81
N ASN A 73 8.54 -13.88 1.67
CA ASN A 73 9.97 -14.12 1.45
C ASN A 73 10.70 -12.96 0.78
N LYS A 74 9.97 -12.13 0.00
CA LYS A 74 10.56 -11.00 -0.73
C LYS A 74 10.25 -9.65 -0.09
N PHE A 75 9.05 -9.50 0.48
CA PHE A 75 8.55 -8.22 0.98
C PHE A 75 8.46 -8.16 2.51
N ASP A 76 8.82 -9.25 3.21
CA ASP A 76 8.72 -9.35 4.67
C ASP A 76 7.33 -8.95 5.21
N ARG A 77 6.31 -9.38 4.46
CA ARG A 77 4.90 -9.14 4.77
C ARG A 77 4.13 -10.45 4.85
N GLN A 78 3.15 -10.50 5.71
CA GLN A 78 2.31 -11.68 5.89
C GLN A 78 0.88 -11.38 5.45
N VAL A 79 0.35 -12.25 4.57
CA VAL A 79 -1.07 -12.22 4.21
C VAL A 79 -1.90 -12.52 5.45
N GLN A 80 -2.90 -11.67 5.70
CA GLN A 80 -3.77 -11.77 6.87
C GLN A 80 -4.73 -12.96 6.73
N LYS A 81 -5.12 -13.54 7.86
CA LYS A 81 -6.12 -14.60 7.89
C LYS A 81 -7.47 -14.06 7.38
N GLY A 82 -8.14 -14.82 6.52
CA GLY A 82 -9.40 -14.37 5.89
C GLY A 82 -9.24 -13.55 4.60
N ALA A 83 -8.01 -13.22 4.19
CA ALA A 83 -7.76 -12.50 2.94
C ALA A 83 -8.28 -13.27 1.72
N LYS A 84 -9.04 -12.59 0.85
CA LYS A 84 -9.56 -13.19 -0.40
C LYS A 84 -8.50 -13.10 -1.49
N GLY A 85 -8.03 -14.26 -1.97
CA GLY A 85 -7.06 -14.32 -3.05
C GLY A 85 -7.67 -13.97 -4.40
N ILE A 86 -6.96 -13.14 -5.17
CA ILE A 86 -7.26 -12.83 -6.57
C ILE A 86 -6.75 -13.99 -7.42
N ASN A 87 -7.61 -14.61 -8.21
CA ASN A 87 -7.23 -15.73 -9.07
C ASN A 87 -6.64 -15.23 -10.38
N ILE A 88 -5.38 -15.56 -10.63
CA ILE A 88 -4.68 -15.28 -11.89
C ILE A 88 -4.23 -16.56 -12.57
N ILE A 89 -3.77 -16.46 -13.82
CA ILE A 89 -3.20 -17.54 -14.60
C ILE A 89 -1.67 -17.48 -14.50
N ALA A 90 -1.05 -18.53 -14.00
CA ALA A 90 0.40 -18.63 -13.90
C ALA A 90 0.93 -19.79 -14.77
N PRO A 91 2.08 -19.60 -15.48
CA PRO A 91 2.68 -20.69 -16.27
C PRO A 91 3.24 -21.78 -15.36
N ILE A 92 3.12 -23.02 -15.80
CA ILE A 92 3.82 -24.17 -15.23
C ILE A 92 5.13 -24.33 -16.00
N ILE A 93 6.24 -23.95 -15.37
CA ILE A 93 7.56 -24.05 -15.97
C ILE A 93 8.17 -25.42 -15.63
N LYS A 94 8.57 -26.18 -16.64
CA LYS A 94 9.33 -27.43 -16.50
C LYS A 94 10.67 -27.31 -17.24
N LYS A 95 11.72 -27.89 -16.69
CA LYS A 95 13.00 -28.02 -17.40
C LYS A 95 12.86 -29.18 -18.39
N LYS A 96 13.02 -28.91 -19.68
CA LYS A 96 13.00 -29.89 -20.77
C LYS A 96 14.34 -29.85 -21.50
N GLU A 97 14.82 -31.01 -21.89
CA GLU A 97 15.96 -31.09 -22.80
C GLU A 97 15.53 -30.65 -24.20
N VAL A 98 16.20 -29.64 -24.72
CA VAL A 98 15.97 -29.08 -26.06
C VAL A 98 17.28 -29.17 -26.84
N GLU A 99 17.19 -29.40 -28.15
CA GLU A 99 18.35 -29.39 -29.02
C GLU A 99 18.96 -28.00 -29.08
N MET A 100 20.27 -27.91 -28.95
CA MET A 100 21.01 -26.68 -29.12
C MET A 100 21.01 -26.26 -30.58
N GLN A 101 20.76 -25.01 -30.86
CA GLN A 101 20.81 -24.41 -32.20
C GLN A 101 21.92 -23.35 -32.28
N ASP A 102 22.55 -23.23 -33.46
CA ASP A 102 23.46 -22.13 -33.75
C ASP A 102 22.68 -20.82 -34.06
N GLU A 103 23.39 -19.72 -34.27
CA GLU A 103 22.80 -18.40 -34.60
C GLU A 103 21.94 -18.40 -35.88
N LYS A 104 22.09 -19.43 -36.73
CA LYS A 104 21.33 -19.61 -37.97
C LYS A 104 20.14 -20.59 -37.82
N GLY A 105 19.91 -21.11 -36.58
CA GLY A 105 18.83 -22.03 -36.28
C GLY A 105 19.14 -23.52 -36.61
N ASN A 106 20.37 -23.89 -36.94
CA ASN A 106 20.74 -25.27 -37.21
C ASN A 106 21.07 -26.03 -35.93
N THR A 107 20.64 -27.29 -35.81
CA THR A 107 20.93 -28.12 -34.65
C THR A 107 22.44 -28.38 -34.53
N ILE A 108 23.03 -28.01 -33.40
CA ILE A 108 24.44 -28.30 -33.07
C ILE A 108 24.56 -29.80 -32.73
N ARG A 109 25.52 -30.49 -33.38
CA ARG A 109 25.77 -31.93 -33.16
C ARG A 109 27.12 -32.17 -32.50
N ASP A 110 27.22 -33.28 -31.75
CA ASP A 110 28.51 -33.76 -31.21
C ASP A 110 29.36 -34.45 -32.29
N ILE A 111 30.55 -34.90 -31.91
CA ILE A 111 31.49 -35.58 -32.82
C ILE A 111 30.96 -36.91 -33.38
N ASN A 112 29.89 -37.47 -32.79
CA ASN A 112 29.22 -38.69 -33.21
C ASN A 112 27.94 -38.40 -34.03
N GLY A 113 27.69 -37.13 -34.36
CA GLY A 113 26.52 -36.72 -35.12
C GLY A 113 25.22 -36.62 -34.32
N LYS A 114 25.24 -36.81 -32.98
CA LYS A 114 24.06 -36.66 -32.11
C LYS A 114 23.78 -35.19 -31.79
N PRO A 115 22.50 -34.77 -31.78
CA PRO A 115 22.16 -33.44 -31.32
C PRO A 115 22.68 -33.19 -29.89
N LYS A 116 23.39 -32.09 -29.69
CA LYS A 116 23.68 -31.59 -28.35
C LYS A 116 22.39 -31.05 -27.73
N THR A 117 22.09 -31.42 -26.49
CA THR A 117 20.93 -30.97 -25.77
C THR A 117 21.33 -30.10 -24.57
N GLU A 118 20.47 -29.13 -24.26
CA GLU A 118 20.57 -28.34 -23.04
C GLU A 118 19.23 -28.38 -22.30
N ARG A 119 19.25 -28.18 -20.96
CA ARG A 119 18.02 -28.10 -20.17
C ARG A 119 17.53 -26.67 -20.09
N LYS A 120 16.54 -26.34 -20.92
CA LYS A 120 15.86 -25.02 -20.90
C LYS A 120 14.53 -25.07 -20.15
N PRO A 121 14.16 -23.97 -19.44
CA PRO A 121 12.82 -23.84 -18.91
C PRO A 121 11.82 -23.70 -20.07
N VAL A 122 10.80 -24.54 -20.10
CA VAL A 122 9.70 -24.49 -21.08
C VAL A 122 8.36 -24.39 -20.35
N ILE A 123 7.41 -23.68 -20.94
CA ILE A 123 6.05 -23.63 -20.43
C ILE A 123 5.36 -24.95 -20.78
N ALA A 124 5.04 -25.76 -19.76
CA ALA A 124 4.39 -27.05 -19.89
C ALA A 124 2.86 -26.98 -19.74
N GLY A 125 2.30 -25.78 -19.50
CA GLY A 125 0.88 -25.52 -19.31
C GLY A 125 0.66 -24.33 -18.40
N TYR A 126 -0.58 -24.14 -17.99
CA TYR A 126 -1.00 -23.04 -17.10
C TYR A 126 -1.77 -23.60 -15.91
N LYS A 127 -1.79 -22.84 -14.82
CA LYS A 127 -2.56 -23.13 -13.60
C LYS A 127 -3.16 -21.87 -13.02
N ALA A 128 -4.31 -21.99 -12.35
CA ALA A 128 -4.81 -20.94 -11.50
C ALA A 128 -3.86 -20.74 -10.30
N HIS A 129 -3.58 -19.49 -9.96
CA HIS A 129 -2.73 -19.11 -8.85
C HIS A 129 -3.35 -17.93 -8.10
N ASN A 130 -3.32 -17.96 -6.77
CA ASN A 130 -3.83 -16.87 -5.96
C ASN A 130 -2.72 -15.86 -5.70
N VAL A 131 -3.02 -14.58 -5.95
CA VAL A 131 -2.25 -13.44 -5.47
C VAL A 131 -3.12 -12.64 -4.51
N PHE A 132 -2.49 -11.84 -3.66
CA PHE A 132 -3.14 -11.04 -2.64
C PHE A 132 -2.69 -9.60 -2.79
N ASP A 133 -3.60 -8.65 -2.57
CA ASP A 133 -3.26 -7.23 -2.57
C ASP A 133 -2.51 -6.85 -1.28
N ILE A 134 -1.73 -5.78 -1.33
CA ILE A 134 -0.95 -5.28 -0.19
C ILE A 134 -1.84 -4.93 1.01
N SER A 135 -3.06 -4.45 0.79
CA SER A 135 -4.03 -4.11 1.84
C SER A 135 -4.46 -5.33 2.65
N ASP A 136 -4.37 -6.53 2.07
CA ASP A 136 -4.64 -7.80 2.73
C ASP A 136 -3.41 -8.34 3.48
N THR A 137 -2.34 -7.56 3.61
CA THR A 137 -1.09 -8.01 4.25
C THR A 137 -0.69 -7.12 5.42
N LYS A 138 0.08 -7.67 6.36
CA LYS A 138 0.76 -6.93 7.44
C LYS A 138 2.26 -7.16 7.36
N GLY A 139 3.04 -6.14 7.70
CA GLY A 139 4.51 -6.20 7.68
C GLY A 139 5.10 -4.85 7.33
N LYS A 140 6.34 -4.84 6.85
CA LYS A 140 7.04 -3.60 6.47
C LYS A 140 6.26 -2.81 5.42
N PRO A 141 6.29 -1.48 5.45
CA PRO A 141 5.78 -0.66 4.35
C PRO A 141 6.37 -1.12 3.02
N LEU A 142 5.59 -1.09 1.96
CA LEU A 142 6.06 -1.34 0.61
C LEU A 142 6.09 0.00 -0.11
N ILE A 143 7.28 0.45 -0.42
CA ILE A 143 7.48 1.65 -1.23
C ILE A 143 7.45 1.22 -2.68
N THR A 144 6.47 1.70 -3.44
CA THR A 144 6.34 1.44 -4.87
C THR A 144 6.97 2.57 -5.68
N ALA A 145 7.32 2.32 -6.95
CA ALA A 145 7.81 3.39 -7.85
C ALA A 145 6.80 4.55 -7.92
N LYS A 146 5.51 4.26 -7.91
CA LYS A 146 4.45 5.26 -7.89
C LYS A 146 4.49 6.13 -6.63
N ASP A 147 4.74 5.55 -5.45
CA ASP A 147 4.85 6.31 -4.20
C ASP A 147 6.07 7.24 -4.21
N LEU A 148 7.17 6.79 -4.82
CA LEU A 148 8.39 7.59 -4.98
C LEU A 148 8.18 8.75 -5.95
N ILE A 149 7.38 8.57 -6.98
CA ILE A 149 7.12 9.56 -8.03
C ILE A 149 6.05 10.57 -7.58
N ASN A 150 4.92 10.10 -7.06
CA ASN A 150 3.74 10.95 -6.77
C ASN A 150 3.97 12.03 -5.71
N ASN A 151 4.90 11.84 -4.77
CA ASN A 151 5.12 12.80 -3.68
C ASN A 151 5.85 14.09 -4.10
N GLU A 152 6.41 14.17 -5.30
CA GLU A 152 7.19 15.33 -5.76
C GLU A 152 6.74 15.91 -7.10
N PHE A 153 5.90 15.21 -7.87
CA PHE A 153 5.46 15.66 -9.19
C PHE A 153 4.18 16.54 -9.16
N GLU A 154 3.94 17.26 -8.06
CA GLU A 154 2.83 18.22 -7.97
C GLU A 154 3.03 19.49 -8.83
N ASN A 155 4.23 19.71 -9.41
CA ASN A 155 4.56 20.87 -10.24
C ASN A 155 5.10 20.45 -11.60
N SER A 156 4.68 21.15 -12.66
CA SER A 156 5.12 20.90 -14.05
C SER A 156 6.64 20.88 -14.24
N ASN A 157 7.40 21.61 -13.41
CA ASN A 157 8.87 21.64 -13.47
C ASN A 157 9.51 20.29 -13.12
N ASN A 158 8.84 19.45 -12.36
CA ASN A 158 9.36 18.15 -11.96
C ASN A 158 9.39 17.14 -13.13
N TYR A 159 8.54 17.34 -14.16
CA TYR A 159 8.59 16.56 -15.39
C TYR A 159 9.67 16.98 -16.36
N LYS A 160 10.33 18.11 -16.12
CA LYS A 160 11.39 18.65 -16.99
C LYS A 160 12.53 17.67 -17.21
N ASP A 161 13.05 17.15 -16.12
CA ASP A 161 14.19 16.25 -16.17
C ASP A 161 13.80 14.92 -16.82
N LEU A 162 12.65 14.36 -16.44
CA LEU A 162 12.10 13.14 -17.03
C LEU A 162 11.84 13.29 -18.53
N TYR A 163 11.23 14.40 -18.96
CA TYR A 163 11.01 14.71 -20.37
C TYR A 163 12.32 14.83 -21.14
N ASN A 164 13.27 15.62 -20.63
CA ASN A 164 14.53 15.84 -21.29
C ASN A 164 15.38 14.56 -21.40
N GLU A 165 15.41 13.75 -20.35
CA GLU A 165 16.14 12.49 -20.37
C GLU A 165 15.53 11.51 -21.37
N PHE A 166 14.21 11.37 -21.39
CA PHE A 166 13.53 10.51 -22.35
C PHE A 166 13.67 11.04 -23.78
N LYS A 167 13.56 12.36 -24.02
CA LYS A 167 13.84 12.98 -25.33
C LYS A 167 15.25 12.66 -25.80
N ASN A 168 16.26 12.81 -24.94
CA ASN A 168 17.64 12.51 -25.26
C ASN A 168 17.85 11.03 -25.60
N TYR A 169 17.22 10.14 -24.84
CA TYR A 169 17.22 8.70 -25.13
C TYR A 169 16.65 8.41 -26.52
N LEU A 170 15.48 8.96 -26.85
CA LEU A 170 14.87 8.77 -28.17
C LEU A 170 15.80 9.23 -29.28
N ASN A 171 16.42 10.40 -29.13
CA ASN A 171 17.34 10.97 -30.11
C ASN A 171 18.65 10.18 -30.28
N SER A 172 19.13 9.48 -29.24
CA SER A 172 20.42 8.78 -29.29
C SER A 172 20.29 7.28 -29.55
N GLU A 173 19.25 6.64 -29.05
CA GLU A 173 19.16 5.18 -29.00
C GLU A 173 18.06 4.62 -29.92
N THR A 174 17.23 5.49 -30.52
CA THR A 174 16.16 5.05 -31.42
C THR A 174 16.29 5.68 -32.82
N ARG A 175 15.43 5.26 -33.75
CA ARG A 175 15.36 5.87 -35.07
C ARG A 175 14.61 7.21 -35.07
N VAL A 176 13.85 7.49 -34.01
CA VAL A 176 12.98 8.65 -33.91
C VAL A 176 13.78 9.85 -33.42
N THR A 177 13.63 11.00 -34.08
CA THR A 177 14.18 12.26 -33.61
C THR A 177 13.09 13.14 -33.01
N VAL A 178 13.41 13.84 -31.93
CA VAL A 178 12.45 14.72 -31.21
C VAL A 178 12.98 16.15 -31.24
N GLU A 179 12.22 17.05 -31.87
CA GLU A 179 12.49 18.48 -31.93
C GLU A 179 11.43 19.28 -31.16
N GLU A 180 11.81 20.41 -30.61
CA GLU A 180 10.91 21.39 -30.04
C GLU A 180 10.84 22.61 -30.95
N LYS A 181 9.62 23.08 -31.28
CA LYS A 181 9.39 24.25 -32.13
C LYS A 181 8.31 25.15 -31.52
N MET A 182 8.46 26.44 -31.66
CA MET A 182 7.40 27.38 -31.30
C MET A 182 6.22 27.31 -32.27
N PHE A 183 5.01 27.60 -31.81
CA PHE A 183 3.82 27.65 -32.67
C PHE A 183 4.00 28.55 -33.91
N MET A 184 4.79 29.61 -33.76
CA MET A 184 5.04 30.55 -34.87
C MET A 184 6.04 30.01 -35.91
N GLU A 185 6.81 28.99 -35.60
CA GLU A 185 7.88 28.42 -36.44
C GLU A 185 7.37 27.23 -37.25
N ASP A 186 6.32 26.56 -36.79
CA ASP A 186 5.75 25.39 -37.46
C ASP A 186 4.25 25.53 -37.68
N PRO A 187 3.75 25.60 -38.92
CA PRO A 187 2.34 25.78 -39.23
C PRO A 187 1.45 24.58 -38.87
N ASN A 188 2.04 23.43 -38.57
CA ASN A 188 1.32 22.25 -38.12
C ASN A 188 1.00 22.29 -36.61
N LEU A 189 1.72 23.12 -35.85
CA LEU A 189 1.42 23.35 -34.44
C LEU A 189 0.32 24.40 -34.31
N THR A 190 -0.66 24.12 -33.46
CA THR A 190 -1.79 25.01 -33.15
C THR A 190 -2.16 24.92 -31.67
N GLU A 191 -3.09 25.75 -31.22
CA GLU A 191 -3.63 25.61 -29.86
C GLU A 191 -4.21 24.21 -29.58
N ASN A 192 -4.67 23.51 -30.61
CA ASN A 192 -5.22 22.15 -30.51
C ASN A 192 -4.20 21.05 -30.79
N THR A 193 -3.12 21.36 -31.57
CA THR A 193 -2.07 20.41 -31.95
C THR A 193 -0.81 20.73 -31.14
N LYS A 194 -0.59 20.01 -30.05
CA LYS A 194 0.51 20.23 -29.11
C LYS A 194 1.82 19.57 -29.52
N GLY A 195 1.76 18.68 -30.50
CA GLY A 195 2.86 17.98 -31.13
C GLY A 195 2.32 17.12 -32.27
N TYR A 196 3.22 16.53 -33.05
CA TYR A 196 2.87 15.55 -34.09
C TYR A 196 4.06 14.64 -34.41
N TYR A 197 3.78 13.45 -34.88
CA TYR A 197 4.75 12.54 -35.48
C TYR A 197 4.67 12.61 -37.01
N SER A 198 5.83 12.72 -37.66
CA SER A 198 5.98 12.69 -39.13
C SER A 198 6.53 11.32 -39.58
N PRO A 199 5.72 10.42 -40.16
CA PRO A 199 6.20 9.10 -40.61
C PRO A 199 7.23 9.16 -41.72
N SER A 200 7.25 10.24 -42.51
CA SER A 200 8.18 10.39 -43.64
C SER A 200 9.62 10.72 -43.21
N THR A 201 9.79 11.31 -42.05
CA THR A 201 11.08 11.72 -41.50
C THR A 201 11.45 11.01 -40.19
N ASP A 202 10.57 10.19 -39.63
CA ASP A 202 10.67 9.62 -38.29
C ASP A 202 10.92 10.70 -37.21
N GLU A 203 10.29 11.88 -37.40
CA GLU A 203 10.45 13.05 -36.55
C GLU A 203 9.19 13.27 -35.70
N ILE A 204 9.41 13.50 -34.41
CA ILE A 204 8.40 14.00 -33.47
C ILE A 204 8.68 15.49 -33.22
N VAL A 205 7.66 16.32 -33.42
CA VAL A 205 7.74 17.76 -33.11
C VAL A 205 6.84 18.05 -31.92
N ILE A 206 7.39 18.70 -30.89
CA ILE A 206 6.66 19.11 -29.67
C ILE A 206 6.64 20.64 -29.63
N ALA A 207 5.49 21.21 -29.28
CA ALA A 207 5.37 22.66 -29.10
C ALA A 207 6.16 23.10 -27.86
N ASP A 208 7.10 24.02 -28.04
CA ASP A 208 8.01 24.48 -26.98
C ASP A 208 7.28 25.32 -25.91
N ASP A 209 6.17 25.95 -26.27
CA ASP A 209 5.33 26.76 -25.38
C ASP A 209 4.53 25.93 -24.37
N ASN A 210 4.53 24.60 -24.46
CA ASN A 210 3.83 23.71 -23.55
C ASN A 210 4.55 23.58 -22.20
N SER A 211 3.78 23.36 -21.12
CA SER A 211 4.33 22.94 -19.83
C SER A 211 4.99 21.55 -19.94
N TYR A 212 5.94 21.24 -19.06
CA TYR A 212 6.70 19.98 -19.16
C TYR A 212 5.87 18.72 -18.93
N ASP A 213 4.83 18.78 -18.14
CA ASP A 213 3.83 17.71 -17.99
C ASP A 213 3.10 17.45 -19.32
N LEU A 214 2.67 18.52 -20.00
CA LEU A 214 2.04 18.41 -21.33
C LEU A 214 3.05 17.97 -22.40
N LYS A 215 4.29 18.48 -22.40
CA LYS A 215 5.37 18.02 -23.29
C LYS A 215 5.62 16.52 -23.13
N PHE A 216 5.71 16.04 -21.87
CA PHE A 216 5.96 14.62 -21.61
C PHE A 216 4.80 13.76 -22.10
N ARG A 217 3.56 14.13 -21.77
CA ARG A 217 2.37 13.44 -22.26
C ARG A 217 2.31 13.40 -23.80
N THR A 218 2.50 14.55 -24.44
CA THR A 218 2.49 14.66 -25.91
C THR A 218 3.60 13.80 -26.52
N LEU A 219 4.81 13.82 -25.95
CA LEU A 219 5.91 12.99 -26.43
C LEU A 219 5.57 11.49 -26.39
N ILE A 220 4.95 11.01 -25.31
CA ILE A 220 4.50 9.60 -25.23
C ILE A 220 3.45 9.29 -26.28
N HIS A 221 2.51 10.20 -26.51
CA HIS A 221 1.45 10.04 -27.54
C HIS A 221 2.07 9.93 -28.94
N GLU A 222 2.94 10.86 -29.32
CA GLU A 222 3.59 10.86 -30.63
C GLU A 222 4.58 9.68 -30.79
N TYR A 223 5.23 9.30 -29.71
CA TYR A 223 6.08 8.10 -29.69
C TYR A 223 5.24 6.82 -29.90
N ALA A 224 4.03 6.75 -29.35
CA ALA A 224 3.11 5.65 -29.63
C ALA A 224 2.75 5.59 -31.11
N HIS A 225 2.45 6.72 -31.75
CA HIS A 225 2.26 6.76 -33.21
C HIS A 225 3.48 6.22 -33.96
N SER A 226 4.68 6.60 -33.60
CA SER A 226 5.92 6.16 -34.27
C SER A 226 6.14 4.65 -34.15
N GLN A 227 5.85 4.06 -32.99
CA GLN A 227 6.12 2.65 -32.71
C GLN A 227 5.00 1.72 -33.21
N LEU A 228 3.74 2.15 -33.09
CA LEU A 228 2.58 1.32 -33.44
C LEU A 228 2.16 1.49 -34.89
N HIS A 229 2.38 2.69 -35.48
CA HIS A 229 1.82 3.05 -36.79
C HIS A 229 2.86 3.49 -37.81
N GLY A 230 4.16 3.65 -37.44
CA GLY A 230 5.21 4.21 -38.28
C GLY A 230 5.61 3.39 -39.51
N ASN A 231 5.30 2.10 -39.55
CA ASN A 231 5.66 1.20 -40.68
C ASN A 231 4.56 1.04 -41.75
N GLN A 232 3.55 1.90 -41.73
CA GLN A 232 2.47 1.77 -42.69
C GLN A 232 2.83 2.41 -44.02
N ASP A 233 2.31 1.83 -45.11
CA ASP A 233 2.54 2.37 -46.41
C ASP A 233 1.90 3.77 -46.53
N ILE A 234 2.74 4.81 -46.58
CA ILE A 234 2.31 6.21 -46.69
C ILE A 234 1.46 6.48 -47.94
N PHE A 235 1.36 5.53 -48.86
CA PHE A 235 0.53 5.60 -50.07
C PHE A 235 -0.84 4.95 -49.91
N GLU A 236 -1.08 4.15 -48.84
CA GLU A 236 -2.42 3.63 -48.54
C GLU A 236 -3.24 4.68 -47.78
N ARG A 237 -4.36 5.09 -48.37
CA ARG A 237 -5.31 5.94 -47.64
C ARG A 237 -5.98 5.12 -46.54
N SER A 238 -5.73 5.52 -45.31
CA SER A 238 -6.44 4.98 -44.15
C SER A 238 -7.93 5.34 -44.19
N THR A 239 -8.79 4.44 -43.76
CA THR A 239 -10.19 4.76 -43.52
C THR A 239 -10.30 5.60 -42.23
N HIS A 240 -11.41 6.34 -42.09
CA HIS A 240 -11.68 7.11 -40.88
C HIS A 240 -11.72 6.23 -39.62
N GLU A 241 -12.21 5.00 -39.73
CA GLU A 241 -12.22 4.01 -38.65
C GLU A 241 -10.79 3.59 -38.24
N GLN A 242 -9.90 3.39 -39.22
CA GLN A 242 -8.48 3.07 -38.93
C GLN A 242 -7.77 4.24 -38.29
N GLU A 243 -8.00 5.46 -38.69
CA GLU A 243 -7.45 6.67 -38.08
C GLU A 243 -7.93 6.80 -36.61
N SER A 244 -9.24 6.64 -36.40
CA SER A 244 -9.82 6.69 -35.06
C SER A 244 -9.25 5.62 -34.12
N LEU A 245 -8.99 4.41 -34.62
CA LEU A 245 -8.41 3.33 -33.84
C LEU A 245 -6.93 3.63 -33.48
N ARG A 246 -6.16 4.22 -34.41
CA ARG A 246 -4.77 4.64 -34.17
C ARG A 246 -4.67 5.73 -33.09
N GLU A 247 -5.54 6.75 -33.19
CA GLU A 247 -5.63 7.79 -32.17
C GLU A 247 -5.98 7.20 -30.80
N LEU A 248 -6.92 6.26 -30.76
CA LEU A 248 -7.27 5.57 -29.53
C LEU A 248 -6.09 4.76 -28.96
N GLU A 249 -5.30 4.07 -29.82
CA GLU A 249 -4.11 3.33 -29.39
C GLU A 249 -3.06 4.27 -28.80
N ALA A 250 -2.79 5.39 -29.44
CA ALA A 250 -1.83 6.38 -28.98
C ALA A 250 -2.29 7.04 -27.67
N GLU A 251 -3.55 7.47 -27.60
CA GLU A 251 -4.12 8.11 -26.42
C GLU A 251 -4.19 7.16 -25.22
N SER A 252 -4.62 5.91 -25.42
CA SER A 252 -4.65 4.89 -24.37
C SER A 252 -3.25 4.55 -23.85
N SER A 253 -2.28 4.49 -24.75
CA SER A 253 -0.86 4.25 -24.41
C SER A 253 -0.30 5.40 -23.59
N ALA A 254 -0.53 6.64 -24.03
CA ALA A 254 -0.13 7.85 -23.31
C ALA A 254 -0.81 7.95 -21.95
N TYR A 255 -2.08 7.57 -21.85
CA TYR A 255 -2.81 7.51 -20.59
C TYR A 255 -2.14 6.57 -19.58
N ILE A 256 -1.85 5.31 -19.99
CA ILE A 256 -1.23 4.32 -19.09
C ILE A 256 0.12 4.80 -18.58
N VAL A 257 1.00 5.27 -19.48
CA VAL A 257 2.35 5.72 -19.13
C VAL A 257 2.27 6.96 -18.25
N SER A 258 1.45 7.94 -18.59
CA SER A 258 1.27 9.16 -17.80
C SER A 258 0.74 8.88 -16.39
N ASN A 259 -0.27 8.01 -16.27
CA ASN A 259 -0.82 7.59 -14.97
C ASN A 259 0.21 6.82 -14.13
N TYR A 260 1.07 6.00 -14.74
CA TYR A 260 2.17 5.33 -14.04
C TYR A 260 3.13 6.34 -13.40
N TYR A 261 3.46 7.44 -14.10
CA TYR A 261 4.32 8.52 -13.59
C TYR A 261 3.58 9.58 -12.77
N GLY A 262 2.30 9.36 -12.45
CA GLY A 262 1.53 10.23 -11.55
C GLY A 262 1.02 11.52 -12.18
N LEU A 263 1.06 11.66 -13.51
CA LEU A 263 0.40 12.76 -14.21
C LEU A 263 -1.11 12.72 -13.95
N ASP A 264 -1.70 13.90 -13.74
CA ASP A 264 -3.15 14.02 -13.69
C ASP A 264 -3.74 13.67 -15.06
N THR A 265 -4.49 12.60 -15.08
CA THR A 265 -5.17 12.07 -16.26
C THR A 265 -6.66 12.41 -16.29
N SER A 266 -7.14 13.27 -15.37
CA SER A 266 -8.56 13.64 -15.27
C SER A 266 -9.05 14.42 -16.49
N ASP A 267 -8.18 15.20 -17.13
CA ASP A 267 -8.47 15.97 -18.36
C ASP A 267 -8.34 15.16 -19.65
N TYR A 268 -7.94 13.87 -19.54
CA TYR A 268 -8.02 12.99 -20.68
C TYR A 268 -9.48 12.87 -21.09
N SER A 269 -9.84 13.57 -22.13
CA SER A 269 -11.14 13.40 -22.76
C SER A 269 -11.15 12.01 -23.39
N LEU A 270 -11.52 11.02 -22.59
CA LEU A 270 -11.86 9.67 -23.08
C LEU A 270 -13.07 9.72 -24.04
N GLY A 271 -13.40 10.92 -24.56
CA GLY A 271 -14.43 11.11 -25.57
C GLY A 271 -14.24 10.29 -26.84
N TYR A 272 -12.98 9.91 -27.14
CA TYR A 272 -12.67 8.94 -28.18
C TYR A 272 -12.93 7.49 -27.78
N ILE A 273 -13.03 7.21 -26.48
CA ILE A 273 -13.30 5.86 -25.97
C ILE A 273 -14.78 5.49 -26.13
N SER A 274 -15.68 6.49 -26.16
CA SER A 274 -17.11 6.22 -26.24
C SER A 274 -17.49 5.47 -27.51
N GLY A 275 -17.89 4.21 -27.32
CA GLY A 275 -18.40 3.36 -28.40
C GLY A 275 -17.35 2.87 -29.41
N TRP A 276 -16.04 3.05 -29.13
CA TRP A 276 -14.96 2.67 -30.06
C TRP A 276 -15.01 1.19 -30.49
N ALA A 277 -15.34 0.31 -29.54
CA ALA A 277 -15.34 -1.14 -29.75
C ALA A 277 -16.68 -1.65 -30.34
N LYS A 278 -17.70 -0.78 -30.48
CA LYS A 278 -19.07 -1.20 -30.76
C LYS A 278 -19.20 -2.02 -32.04
N ASP A 279 -18.52 -1.60 -33.10
CA ASP A 279 -18.61 -2.20 -34.41
C ASP A 279 -17.38 -3.06 -34.77
N LEU A 280 -16.41 -3.23 -33.82
CA LEU A 280 -15.19 -4.00 -34.04
C LEU A 280 -15.41 -5.48 -33.72
N ASP A 281 -14.69 -6.34 -34.44
CA ASP A 281 -14.63 -7.77 -34.11
C ASP A 281 -13.71 -8.04 -32.91
N ASP A 282 -13.83 -9.23 -32.32
CA ASP A 282 -13.07 -9.64 -31.14
C ASP A 282 -11.56 -9.66 -31.36
N GLU A 283 -11.10 -9.96 -32.58
CA GLU A 283 -9.70 -10.03 -32.93
C GLU A 283 -9.09 -8.62 -32.97
N THR A 284 -9.79 -7.67 -33.55
CA THR A 284 -9.38 -6.26 -33.58
C THR A 284 -9.30 -5.69 -32.18
N ILE A 285 -10.29 -5.94 -31.31
CA ILE A 285 -10.26 -5.49 -29.91
C ILE A 285 -9.06 -6.11 -29.16
N LYS A 286 -8.82 -7.41 -29.33
CA LYS A 286 -7.68 -8.09 -28.71
C LYS A 286 -6.33 -7.55 -29.18
N ASN A 287 -6.21 -7.26 -30.47
CA ASN A 287 -4.99 -6.68 -31.03
C ASN A 287 -4.77 -5.26 -30.52
N HIS A 288 -5.81 -4.42 -30.46
CA HIS A 288 -5.77 -3.09 -29.88
C HIS A 288 -5.25 -3.13 -28.42
N VAL A 289 -5.89 -3.90 -27.57
CA VAL A 289 -5.50 -4.05 -26.15
C VAL A 289 -4.06 -4.56 -26.02
N LYS A 290 -3.63 -5.46 -26.89
CA LYS A 290 -2.27 -5.99 -26.94
C LYS A 290 -1.25 -4.92 -27.34
N ASN A 291 -1.54 -4.12 -28.35
CA ASN A 291 -0.68 -3.04 -28.84
C ASN A 291 -0.47 -2.00 -27.73
N VAL A 292 -1.58 -1.50 -27.15
CA VAL A 292 -1.58 -0.53 -26.06
C VAL A 292 -0.76 -1.04 -24.84
N HIS A 293 -1.04 -2.27 -24.38
CA HIS A 293 -0.32 -2.85 -23.25
C HIS A 293 1.17 -3.06 -23.55
N SER A 294 1.51 -3.60 -24.74
CA SER A 294 2.90 -3.87 -25.09
C SER A 294 3.71 -2.59 -25.20
N PHE A 295 3.17 -1.57 -25.85
CA PHE A 295 3.82 -0.26 -25.94
C PHE A 295 4.00 0.36 -24.55
N ALA A 296 2.94 0.46 -23.76
CA ALA A 296 3.02 1.07 -22.42
C ALA A 296 4.03 0.36 -21.52
N LYS A 297 4.03 -0.97 -21.51
CA LYS A 297 5.00 -1.76 -20.75
C LYS A 297 6.43 -1.48 -21.19
N THR A 298 6.72 -1.55 -22.51
CA THR A 298 8.07 -1.32 -23.04
C THR A 298 8.55 0.09 -22.72
N THR A 299 7.70 1.10 -22.95
CA THR A 299 8.04 2.50 -22.70
C THR A 299 8.30 2.78 -21.21
N ILE A 300 7.50 2.21 -20.31
CA ILE A 300 7.75 2.30 -18.86
C ILE A 300 9.08 1.64 -18.50
N GLU A 301 9.38 0.46 -19.05
CA GLU A 301 10.66 -0.23 -18.82
C GLU A 301 11.86 0.57 -19.36
N GLU A 302 11.74 1.16 -20.55
CA GLU A 302 12.75 2.05 -21.14
C GLU A 302 13.02 3.26 -20.24
N ILE A 303 11.98 4.02 -19.88
CA ILE A 303 12.12 5.21 -19.03
C ILE A 303 12.69 4.84 -17.66
N ASN A 304 12.23 3.75 -17.03
CA ASN A 304 12.75 3.31 -15.74
C ASN A 304 14.22 2.87 -15.80
N SER A 305 14.72 2.49 -16.97
CA SER A 305 16.13 2.10 -17.18
C SER A 305 17.05 3.29 -17.44
N LEU A 306 16.52 4.51 -17.64
CA LEU A 306 17.31 5.71 -17.88
C LEU A 306 18.21 6.01 -16.67
N PRO A 307 19.51 6.32 -16.88
CA PRO A 307 20.49 6.36 -15.79
C PRO A 307 20.19 7.42 -14.71
N GLU A 308 19.73 8.60 -15.10
CA GLU A 308 19.44 9.67 -14.15
C GLU A 308 18.16 9.40 -13.40
N PHE A 309 17.13 8.91 -14.08
CA PHE A 309 15.86 8.53 -13.45
C PHE A 309 16.03 7.32 -12.53
N SER A 310 16.79 6.30 -12.94
CA SER A 310 17.11 5.16 -12.07
C SER A 310 17.85 5.61 -10.81
N ARG A 311 18.85 6.50 -10.95
CA ARG A 311 19.57 7.07 -9.80
C ARG A 311 18.65 7.90 -8.88
N TYR A 312 17.72 8.66 -9.48
CA TYR A 312 16.73 9.41 -8.72
C TYR A 312 15.85 8.47 -7.88
N LEU A 313 15.31 7.38 -8.48
CA LEU A 313 14.52 6.37 -7.77
C LEU A 313 15.31 5.70 -6.65
N ASP A 314 16.58 5.34 -6.90
CA ASP A 314 17.45 4.72 -5.89
C ASP A 314 17.69 5.65 -4.70
N ASN A 315 18.02 6.93 -4.95
CA ASN A 315 18.22 7.94 -3.90
C ASN A 315 16.94 8.18 -3.10
N LYS A 316 15.80 8.22 -3.77
CA LYS A 316 14.50 8.43 -3.14
C LYS A 316 14.13 7.23 -2.26
N LEU A 317 14.28 6.02 -2.77
CA LEU A 317 14.07 4.78 -2.02
C LEU A 317 14.96 4.75 -0.78
N GLU A 318 16.25 5.10 -0.91
CA GLU A 318 17.16 5.18 0.22
C GLU A 318 16.69 6.22 1.26
N SER A 319 16.20 7.38 0.81
CA SER A 319 15.65 8.42 1.70
C SER A 319 14.43 7.92 2.48
N GLU A 320 13.48 7.28 1.81
CA GLU A 320 12.27 6.75 2.46
C GLU A 320 12.59 5.61 3.45
N LEU A 321 13.49 4.68 3.07
CA LEU A 321 13.96 3.63 3.98
C LEU A 321 14.67 4.21 5.20
N ASN A 322 15.41 5.30 5.04
CA ASN A 322 16.06 5.97 6.16
C ASN A 322 15.05 6.63 7.10
N LYS A 323 13.97 7.23 6.58
CA LYS A 323 12.88 7.76 7.41
C LYS A 323 12.19 6.65 8.22
N GLU A 324 11.96 5.49 7.61
CA GLU A 324 11.37 4.33 8.29
C GLU A 324 12.26 3.85 9.43
N VAL A 325 13.54 3.58 9.16
CA VAL A 325 14.51 3.14 10.17
C VAL A 325 14.62 4.17 11.29
N TYR A 326 14.63 5.46 10.98
CA TYR A 326 14.64 6.53 11.97
C TYR A 326 13.40 6.49 12.88
N SER A 327 12.22 6.30 12.27
CA SER A 327 10.96 6.14 13.01
C SER A 327 10.99 4.93 13.94
N ASP A 328 11.51 3.79 13.48
CA ASP A 328 11.61 2.57 14.28
C ASP A 328 12.60 2.70 15.44
N ILE A 329 13.75 3.37 15.25
CA ILE A 329 14.69 3.69 16.33
C ILE A 329 13.98 4.52 17.41
N ASN A 330 13.28 5.59 17.02
CA ASN A 330 12.57 6.45 17.96
C ASN A 330 11.45 5.71 18.70
N LYS A 331 10.68 4.87 18.00
CA LYS A 331 9.62 4.04 18.59
C LYS A 331 10.17 3.01 19.56
N MET A 332 11.30 2.39 19.25
CA MET A 332 12.00 1.46 20.14
C MET A 332 12.48 2.17 21.40
N ILE A 333 13.11 3.35 21.28
CA ILE A 333 13.56 4.15 22.42
C ILE A 333 12.38 4.54 23.30
N ASP A 334 11.33 5.15 22.72
CA ASP A 334 10.14 5.59 23.43
C ASP A 334 9.46 4.44 24.21
N THR A 335 9.28 3.29 23.54
CA THR A 335 8.67 2.10 24.15
C THR A 335 9.48 1.59 25.33
N ASN A 336 10.81 1.56 25.22
CA ASN A 336 11.66 1.08 26.31
C ASN A 336 11.74 2.08 27.47
N LEU A 337 11.85 3.38 27.21
CA LEU A 337 11.85 4.41 28.24
C LEU A 337 10.58 4.40 29.09
N LYS A 338 9.41 4.19 28.45
CA LYS A 338 8.14 4.01 29.17
C LYS A 338 8.15 2.81 30.12
N ASN A 339 9.02 1.82 29.88
CA ASN A 339 9.16 0.62 30.69
C ASN A 339 10.18 0.70 31.81
N GLY A 340 10.91 1.81 31.92
CA GLY A 340 11.79 2.10 33.06
C GLY A 340 13.26 2.18 32.69
N PHE A 341 14.05 2.72 33.62
CA PHE A 341 15.49 2.97 33.43
C PHE A 341 16.29 1.68 33.16
N ASP A 342 15.90 0.56 33.74
CA ASP A 342 16.51 -0.75 33.49
C ASP A 342 16.51 -1.15 32.01
N LYS A 343 15.56 -0.59 31.22
CA LYS A 343 15.44 -0.85 29.79
C LYS A 343 16.44 -0.08 28.91
N VAL A 344 17.19 0.88 29.48
CA VAL A 344 18.26 1.58 28.73
C VAL A 344 19.32 0.59 28.23
N THR A 345 19.58 -0.49 28.96
CA THR A 345 20.47 -1.56 28.49
C THR A 345 19.92 -2.27 27.26
N ILE A 346 18.59 -2.46 27.19
CA ILE A 346 17.91 -3.05 26.04
C ILE A 346 18.00 -2.10 24.85
N ILE A 347 17.81 -0.79 25.06
CA ILE A 347 17.99 0.21 24.00
C ILE A 347 19.38 0.10 23.38
N LYS A 348 20.43 0.06 24.20
CA LYS A 348 21.83 -0.11 23.75
C LYS A 348 22.02 -1.40 22.95
N SER A 349 21.49 -2.51 23.44
CA SER A 349 21.57 -3.81 22.75
C SER A 349 20.85 -3.81 21.41
N ASN A 350 19.68 -3.19 21.34
CA ASN A 350 18.90 -3.13 20.09
C ASN A 350 19.57 -2.23 19.04
N LEU A 351 20.15 -1.09 19.46
CA LEU A 351 20.91 -0.23 18.55
C LEU A 351 22.05 -0.99 17.87
N GLU A 352 22.75 -1.83 18.59
CA GLU A 352 23.86 -2.63 18.06
C GLU A 352 23.37 -3.85 17.25
N ASN A 353 22.44 -4.64 17.80
CA ASN A 353 22.10 -5.95 17.24
C ASN A 353 20.92 -5.92 16.26
N GLU A 354 19.93 -5.05 16.46
CA GLU A 354 18.73 -4.96 15.62
C GLU A 354 18.91 -3.91 14.51
N PHE A 355 19.48 -2.74 14.87
CA PHE A 355 19.70 -1.66 13.90
C PHE A 355 21.11 -1.66 13.28
N GLY A 356 22.01 -2.52 13.74
CA GLY A 356 23.36 -2.69 13.19
C GLY A 356 24.26 -1.47 13.32
N MET A 357 23.99 -0.60 14.32
CA MET A 357 24.79 0.61 14.55
C MET A 357 26.13 0.27 15.20
N ASN A 358 27.19 0.95 14.77
CA ASN A 358 28.51 0.78 15.35
C ASN A 358 28.58 1.42 16.74
N LYS A 359 29.05 0.67 17.71
CA LYS A 359 29.30 1.17 19.05
C LYS A 359 30.60 1.99 19.07
N VAL A 360 30.50 3.31 19.12
CA VAL A 360 31.64 4.23 19.17
C VAL A 360 32.17 4.36 20.61
N SER A 361 31.26 4.33 21.59
CA SER A 361 31.57 4.27 23.02
C SER A 361 30.47 3.51 23.75
N ASN A 362 30.57 3.36 25.08
CA ASN A 362 29.54 2.71 25.88
C ASN A 362 28.15 3.39 25.76
N ASP A 363 28.12 4.63 25.36
CA ASP A 363 26.95 5.49 25.36
C ASP A 363 26.68 6.18 24.03
N VAL A 364 27.45 5.85 22.98
CA VAL A 364 27.28 6.40 21.63
C VAL A 364 27.29 5.30 20.60
N PHE A 365 26.24 5.27 19.81
CA PHE A 365 26.02 4.35 18.71
C PHE A 365 25.79 5.15 17.43
N GLU A 366 26.47 4.79 16.32
CA GLU A 366 26.30 5.51 15.06
C GLU A 366 26.52 4.62 13.83
N ASP A 367 25.89 5.02 12.73
CA ASP A 367 26.20 4.56 11.39
C ASP A 367 26.37 5.78 10.46
N ASN A 368 26.35 5.57 9.16
CA ASN A 368 26.43 6.67 8.17
C ASN A 368 25.17 7.58 8.19
N ARG A 369 24.04 7.13 8.70
CA ARG A 369 22.74 7.77 8.69
C ARG A 369 22.37 8.43 10.02
N PHE A 370 22.62 7.74 11.12
CA PHE A 370 22.11 8.12 12.44
C PHE A 370 23.22 8.08 13.50
N LYS A 371 23.02 8.88 14.57
CA LYS A 371 23.81 8.82 15.78
C LYS A 371 22.88 8.90 16.99
N VAL A 372 23.01 7.94 17.89
CA VAL A 372 22.28 7.90 19.17
C VAL A 372 23.27 8.07 20.30
N SER A 373 23.07 9.10 21.11
CA SER A 373 23.91 9.40 22.29
C SER A 373 23.06 9.26 23.55
N ILE A 374 23.51 8.44 24.51
CA ILE A 374 22.82 8.13 25.75
C ILE A 374 23.63 8.73 26.89
N ASN A 375 23.16 9.83 27.47
CA ASN A 375 23.84 10.54 28.51
C ASN A 375 23.18 10.25 29.88
N TYR A 376 23.75 9.34 30.64
CA TYR A 376 23.32 9.06 32.00
C TYR A 376 23.88 10.14 32.94
N LYS A 377 22.97 10.93 33.53
CA LYS A 377 23.32 12.03 34.46
C LYS A 377 23.62 11.58 35.87
N GLY A 378 23.52 10.26 36.16
CA GLY A 378 23.73 9.69 37.47
C GLY A 378 22.45 9.61 38.31
N PHE A 379 22.58 8.90 39.45
CA PHE A 379 21.52 8.79 40.45
C PHE A 379 21.59 9.99 41.40
N ASP A 380 20.52 10.78 41.42
CA ASP A 380 20.36 11.88 42.36
C ASP A 380 19.89 11.31 43.73
N THR A 381 20.79 11.30 44.70
CA THR A 381 20.51 10.78 46.05
C THR A 381 19.54 11.63 46.84
N ASN A 382 19.46 12.95 46.57
CA ASN A 382 18.55 13.87 47.27
C ASN A 382 17.09 13.65 46.82
N ASN A 383 16.88 13.44 45.54
CA ASN A 383 15.55 13.23 44.96
C ASN A 383 15.24 11.74 44.74
N VAL A 384 16.18 10.83 45.06
CA VAL A 384 16.06 9.39 44.81
C VAL A 384 15.63 9.09 43.36
N GLN A 385 16.39 9.63 42.41
CA GLN A 385 15.99 9.70 41.01
C GLN A 385 17.15 9.34 40.09
N ASP A 386 16.85 8.49 39.09
CA ASP A 386 17.70 8.29 37.90
C ASP A 386 17.35 9.28 36.81
N ASN A 387 18.36 9.83 36.13
CA ASN A 387 18.17 10.76 35.02
C ASN A 387 19.03 10.34 33.82
N CYS A 388 18.43 10.38 32.67
CA CYS A 388 19.08 10.08 31.39
C CYS A 388 18.58 11.02 30.31
N ASN A 389 19.49 11.44 29.42
CA ASN A 389 19.14 12.13 28.19
C ASN A 389 19.55 11.26 26.99
N ILE A 390 18.66 11.05 26.04
CA ILE A 390 18.92 10.30 24.81
C ILE A 390 18.69 11.22 23.62
N LYS A 391 19.74 11.47 22.85
CA LYS A 391 19.68 12.22 21.59
C LYS A 391 19.75 11.27 20.42
N VAL A 392 18.83 11.44 19.47
CA VAL A 392 18.82 10.75 18.20
C VAL A 392 19.02 11.79 17.11
N GLU A 393 20.19 11.78 16.50
CA GLU A 393 20.60 12.70 15.44
C GLU A 393 20.45 12.00 14.10
N ASN A 394 19.64 12.58 13.19
CA ASN A 394 19.57 12.18 11.81
C ASN A 394 20.61 12.98 11.03
N LYS A 395 21.69 12.31 10.54
CA LYS A 395 22.80 12.95 9.83
C LYS A 395 22.41 13.44 8.43
N LEU A 396 21.30 12.94 7.89
CA LEU A 396 20.81 13.28 6.56
C LEU A 396 19.79 14.44 6.62
N ASP A 397 19.07 14.57 7.74
CA ASP A 397 18.07 15.62 7.95
C ASP A 397 18.04 16.04 9.44
N ASN A 398 18.74 17.11 9.76
CA ASN A 398 18.82 17.62 11.13
C ASN A 398 17.48 18.14 11.69
N SER A 399 16.50 18.43 10.86
CA SER A 399 15.17 18.89 11.30
C SER A 399 14.38 17.78 12.02
N LEU A 400 14.78 16.52 11.81
CA LEU A 400 14.17 15.35 12.40
C LEU A 400 14.79 14.94 13.75
N ASN A 401 15.87 15.60 14.21
CA ASN A 401 16.56 15.25 15.44
C ASN A 401 15.60 15.19 16.63
N LYS A 402 15.79 14.17 17.50
CA LYS A 402 15.02 13.95 18.72
C LYS A 402 15.89 14.04 19.96
N ASP A 403 15.34 14.60 21.05
CA ASP A 403 16.03 14.76 22.32
C ASP A 403 15.09 14.37 23.48
N TYR A 404 15.28 13.16 24.01
CA TYR A 404 14.47 12.62 25.10
C TYR A 404 15.11 12.89 26.45
N ASN A 405 14.40 13.56 27.37
CA ASN A 405 14.74 13.58 28.79
C ASN A 405 13.90 12.56 29.54
N PHE A 406 14.57 11.63 30.15
CA PHE A 406 14.00 10.58 30.99
C PHE A 406 14.36 10.78 32.43
N SER A 407 13.39 10.63 33.33
CA SER A 407 13.62 10.55 34.77
C SER A 407 12.76 9.47 35.43
N GLN A 408 13.33 8.74 36.34
CA GLN A 408 12.62 7.76 37.16
C GLN A 408 12.87 8.05 38.66
N THR A 409 11.81 8.49 39.34
CA THR A 409 11.83 8.77 40.77
C THR A 409 11.33 7.57 41.55
N TYR A 410 12.07 7.15 42.57
CA TYR A 410 11.73 6.01 43.41
C TYR A 410 11.12 6.50 44.72
N ASN A 411 9.88 6.12 44.96
CA ASN A 411 9.15 6.45 46.18
C ASN A 411 9.28 5.25 47.16
N ARG A 412 10.11 5.40 48.19
CA ARG A 412 10.26 4.39 49.24
C ARG A 412 9.31 4.71 50.40
N ASN A 413 8.13 4.17 50.35
CA ASN A 413 7.25 4.11 51.54
C ASN A 413 7.32 2.73 52.16
N LEU A 414 7.27 2.68 53.50
CA LEU A 414 7.32 1.43 54.29
C LEU A 414 6.23 0.40 53.92
N ILE A 415 5.23 0.81 53.12
CA ILE A 415 4.08 -0.02 52.76
C ILE A 415 4.03 -0.29 51.25
N ASN A 416 4.47 0.66 50.39
CA ASN A 416 4.41 0.50 48.92
C ASN A 416 5.69 1.06 48.29
N ASN A 417 6.54 0.18 47.79
CA ASN A 417 7.65 0.58 46.91
C ASN A 417 7.12 0.88 45.52
N THR A 418 7.07 2.16 45.14
CA THR A 418 6.63 2.58 43.82
C THR A 418 7.71 3.38 43.12
N SER A 419 7.70 3.38 41.78
CA SER A 419 8.53 4.29 40.99
C SER A 419 7.67 5.09 40.01
N THR A 420 8.00 6.38 39.87
CA THR A 420 7.36 7.25 38.89
C THR A 420 8.32 7.49 37.72
N ILE A 421 7.87 7.14 36.52
CA ILE A 421 8.62 7.35 35.28
C ILE A 421 8.06 8.60 34.61
N ASN A 422 8.95 9.50 34.17
CA ASN A 422 8.64 10.69 33.42
C ASN A 422 9.56 10.77 32.20
N VAL A 423 8.94 10.85 31.00
CA VAL A 423 9.65 10.98 29.72
C VAL A 423 9.14 12.23 29.02
N VAL A 424 10.04 13.13 28.66
CA VAL A 424 9.76 14.39 27.95
C VAL A 424 10.52 14.38 26.63
N ASP A 425 9.84 14.65 25.52
CA ASP A 425 10.46 14.95 24.24
C ASP A 425 10.64 16.46 24.13
N ASN A 426 11.87 16.93 24.17
CA ASN A 426 12.18 18.37 24.17
C ASN A 426 11.95 19.05 22.80
N ASN A 427 11.75 18.28 21.73
CA ASN A 427 11.57 18.82 20.37
C ASN A 427 10.10 18.90 19.94
N ASP A 428 9.17 18.46 20.80
CA ASP A 428 7.73 18.56 20.50
C ASP A 428 7.15 19.78 21.24
N ASP A 429 6.71 20.80 20.52
CA ASP A 429 6.09 22.03 21.07
C ASP A 429 4.84 21.75 21.94
N ASN A 430 4.37 20.52 21.98
CA ASN A 430 3.24 20.05 22.79
C ASN A 430 3.65 19.25 24.04
N ASP A 431 4.93 19.31 24.50
CA ASP A 431 5.39 18.65 25.74
C ASP A 431 4.68 17.30 25.99
N LYS A 432 4.88 16.30 25.13
CA LYS A 432 4.34 14.96 25.38
C LYS A 432 5.05 14.35 26.58
N VAL A 433 4.52 14.68 27.75
CA VAL A 433 4.99 14.16 29.04
C VAL A 433 4.32 12.83 29.31
N TYR A 434 5.08 11.73 29.19
CA TYR A 434 4.66 10.46 29.74
C TYR A 434 5.00 10.42 31.23
N LYS A 435 4.00 10.35 32.07
CA LYS A 435 4.17 10.19 33.50
C LYS A 435 3.28 9.08 34.02
N HIS A 436 3.86 7.99 34.49
CA HIS A 436 3.13 6.90 35.13
C HIS A 436 3.87 6.39 36.36
N THR A 437 3.13 5.83 37.31
CA THR A 437 3.66 5.22 38.53
C THR A 437 3.52 3.70 38.45
N ARG A 438 4.57 2.96 38.83
CA ARG A 438 4.61 1.50 38.86
C ARG A 438 4.84 0.97 40.23
N ASP A 439 4.34 -0.25 40.53
CA ASP A 439 4.69 -1.02 41.70
C ASP A 439 6.09 -1.70 41.54
N ILE A 440 6.52 -2.42 42.57
CA ILE A 440 7.79 -3.16 42.58
C ILE A 440 7.82 -4.28 41.52
N ASN A 441 6.66 -4.78 41.07
CA ASN A 441 6.53 -5.82 40.07
C ASN A 441 6.45 -5.25 38.63
N GLY A 442 6.49 -3.90 38.50
CA GLY A 442 6.43 -3.21 37.22
C GLY A 442 4.98 -2.93 36.72
N ASN A 443 3.95 -3.26 37.51
CA ASN A 443 2.58 -2.98 37.16
C ASN A 443 2.30 -1.46 37.23
N ILE A 444 1.63 -0.93 36.24
CA ILE A 444 1.28 0.50 36.18
C ILE A 444 0.16 0.77 37.19
N LEU A 445 0.46 1.61 38.22
CA LEU A 445 -0.48 2.04 39.25
C LEU A 445 -1.19 3.35 38.89
N GLU A 446 -0.51 4.23 38.14
CA GLU A 446 -1.01 5.50 37.66
C GLU A 446 -0.45 5.78 36.29
N ASP A 447 -1.32 5.94 35.31
CA ASP A 447 -0.98 6.52 34.02
C ASP A 447 -1.58 7.93 33.94
N LYS A 448 -0.75 8.99 33.83
CA LYS A 448 -1.23 10.38 33.71
C LYS A 448 -1.63 10.79 32.29
N ASN A 449 -1.55 9.89 31.33
CA ASN A 449 -2.40 10.00 30.13
C ASN A 449 -3.88 9.69 30.46
N ASN A 450 -4.24 9.47 31.74
CA ASN A 450 -5.61 9.38 32.19
C ASN A 450 -6.33 10.66 31.85
N LEU A 451 -7.15 10.61 30.80
CA LEU A 451 -8.17 11.59 30.52
C LEU A 451 -8.81 11.98 31.86
N ASN A 452 -8.84 13.28 32.18
CA ASN A 452 -9.68 13.79 33.25
C ASN A 452 -11.04 13.09 33.11
N PRO A 453 -11.71 12.61 34.19
CA PRO A 453 -12.98 11.90 34.10
C PRO A 453 -14.01 12.57 33.16
N SER A 454 -14.02 13.90 33.07
CA SER A 454 -14.84 14.63 32.11
C SER A 454 -14.41 14.39 30.65
N ASN A 455 -13.12 14.35 30.36
CA ASN A 455 -12.59 14.07 29.03
C ASN A 455 -12.81 12.60 28.63
N GLU A 456 -12.79 11.68 29.62
CA GLU A 456 -13.12 10.29 29.42
C GLU A 456 -14.57 10.10 28.96
N LEU A 457 -15.53 10.84 29.56
CA LEU A 457 -16.93 10.84 29.12
C LEU A 457 -17.09 11.34 27.67
N VAL A 458 -16.37 12.40 27.28
CA VAL A 458 -16.38 12.96 25.92
C VAL A 458 -15.76 11.97 24.92
N SER A 459 -14.64 11.36 25.27
CA SER A 459 -13.97 10.37 24.41
C SER A 459 -14.80 9.11 24.23
N PHE A 460 -15.46 8.65 25.28
CA PHE A 460 -16.40 7.54 25.24
C PHE A 460 -17.57 7.82 24.29
N GLU A 461 -18.21 8.98 24.41
CA GLU A 461 -19.31 9.38 23.55
C GLU A 461 -18.91 9.42 22.08
N LYS A 462 -17.78 10.02 21.79
CA LYS A 462 -17.22 10.12 20.44
C LYS A 462 -16.97 8.74 19.86
N PHE A 463 -16.24 7.89 20.59
CA PHE A 463 -15.91 6.53 20.18
C PHE A 463 -17.14 5.70 19.84
N VAL A 464 -18.15 5.68 20.75
CA VAL A 464 -19.35 4.85 20.55
C VAL A 464 -20.15 5.34 19.34
N ASN A 465 -20.36 6.67 19.20
CA ASN A 465 -21.10 7.21 18.07
C ASN A 465 -20.42 6.97 16.73
N GLU A 466 -19.10 7.18 16.63
CA GLU A 466 -18.34 6.96 15.39
C GLU A 466 -18.32 5.47 15.05
N SER A 467 -18.04 4.61 16.01
CA SER A 467 -17.92 3.17 15.77
C SER A 467 -19.26 2.51 15.39
N VAL A 468 -20.39 2.88 16.03
CA VAL A 468 -21.71 2.35 15.65
C VAL A 468 -22.07 2.80 14.22
N ASN A 469 -21.84 4.06 13.89
CA ASN A 469 -22.16 4.60 12.55
C ASN A 469 -21.30 3.97 11.44
N GLU A 470 -20.03 3.65 11.72
CA GLU A 470 -19.11 3.12 10.72
C GLU A 470 -19.15 1.58 10.60
N LYS A 471 -19.38 0.86 11.69
CA LYS A 471 -19.12 -0.58 11.78
C LYS A 471 -20.27 -1.40 12.33
N GLY A 472 -21.37 -0.74 12.73
CA GLY A 472 -22.52 -1.39 13.36
C GLY A 472 -22.32 -1.76 14.84
N ILE A 473 -23.40 -2.17 15.48
CA ILE A 473 -23.47 -2.43 16.93
C ILE A 473 -22.54 -3.58 17.37
N LEU A 474 -22.54 -4.71 16.66
CA LEU A 474 -21.72 -5.89 17.03
C LEU A 474 -20.23 -5.62 17.04
N ASN A 475 -19.72 -4.97 15.99
CA ASN A 475 -18.30 -4.64 15.90
C ASN A 475 -17.92 -3.59 16.94
N THR A 476 -18.82 -2.65 17.25
CA THR A 476 -18.62 -1.68 18.32
C THR A 476 -18.51 -2.35 19.67
N MET A 477 -19.29 -3.37 19.94
CA MET A 477 -19.21 -4.12 21.19
C MET A 477 -17.89 -4.85 21.38
N ALA A 478 -17.37 -5.50 20.33
CA ALA A 478 -16.07 -6.16 20.39
C ALA A 478 -14.95 -5.15 20.70
N GLN A 479 -14.97 -3.99 20.04
CA GLN A 479 -14.01 -2.91 20.29
C GLN A 479 -14.22 -2.22 21.65
N PHE A 480 -15.44 -2.15 22.13
CA PHE A 480 -15.81 -1.60 23.43
C PHE A 480 -15.11 -2.33 24.58
N VAL A 481 -15.07 -3.66 24.53
CA VAL A 481 -14.36 -4.48 25.53
C VAL A 481 -12.85 -4.24 25.42
N GLN A 482 -12.29 -4.25 24.22
CA GLN A 482 -10.85 -4.01 24.02
C GLN A 482 -10.42 -2.62 24.50
N ASN A 483 -11.18 -1.58 24.12
CA ASN A 483 -10.90 -0.21 24.57
C ASN A 483 -11.03 -0.06 26.08
N GLY A 484 -11.97 -0.79 26.70
CA GLY A 484 -12.11 -0.84 28.16
C GLY A 484 -10.83 -1.37 28.83
N TYR A 485 -10.24 -2.45 28.32
CA TYR A 485 -8.95 -2.97 28.79
C TYR A 485 -7.83 -1.95 28.59
N ASP A 486 -7.75 -1.33 27.43
CA ASP A 486 -6.72 -0.32 27.09
C ASP A 486 -6.81 0.92 28.02
N MET A 487 -8.01 1.23 28.50
CA MET A 487 -8.29 2.28 29.47
C MET A 487 -8.14 1.82 30.95
N GLY A 488 -7.71 0.59 31.19
CA GLY A 488 -7.44 0.04 32.51
C GLY A 488 -8.68 -0.41 33.30
N TYR A 489 -9.75 -0.80 32.60
CA TYR A 489 -10.93 -1.43 33.21
C TYR A 489 -10.76 -2.93 33.26
N ASP A 490 -11.16 -3.54 34.38
CA ASP A 490 -11.21 -5.00 34.56
C ASP A 490 -12.59 -5.53 34.20
N LEU A 491 -12.64 -6.60 33.41
CA LEU A 491 -13.88 -7.25 32.96
C LEU A 491 -14.54 -8.03 34.09
N ASN A 492 -15.85 -7.78 34.31
CA ASN A 492 -16.71 -8.59 35.13
C ASN A 492 -17.91 -9.04 34.25
N ILE A 493 -17.92 -10.30 33.87
CA ILE A 493 -19.03 -10.89 33.13
C ILE A 493 -20.06 -11.42 34.13
N ASN A 494 -21.27 -10.88 34.08
CA ASN A 494 -22.45 -11.47 34.75
C ASN A 494 -23.38 -11.97 33.66
N GLU A 495 -23.36 -13.26 33.39
CA GLU A 495 -24.39 -13.94 32.61
C GLU A 495 -25.60 -14.20 33.50
N ASN A 496 -26.75 -13.71 33.11
CA ASN A 496 -28.00 -14.00 33.79
C ASN A 496 -28.80 -14.95 32.88
N ASP A 497 -28.74 -16.23 33.20
CA ASP A 497 -29.33 -17.35 32.42
C ASP A 497 -30.85 -17.34 32.27
N THR A 498 -31.57 -16.33 32.77
CA THR A 498 -33.04 -16.32 32.83
C THR A 498 -33.71 -15.32 31.89
N THR A 499 -32.98 -14.48 31.21
CA THR A 499 -33.49 -13.51 30.23
C THR A 499 -32.57 -13.45 29.03
N ASP A 500 -33.11 -13.28 27.82
CA ASP A 500 -32.30 -13.06 26.57
C ASP A 500 -31.51 -11.75 26.60
N GLU A 501 -30.97 -11.37 27.74
CA GLU A 501 -30.21 -10.16 27.96
C GLU A 501 -28.73 -10.49 28.17
N THR A 502 -27.86 -9.98 27.30
CA THR A 502 -26.40 -10.03 27.50
C THR A 502 -25.93 -8.74 28.15
N TYR A 503 -25.27 -8.86 29.29
CA TYR A 503 -24.73 -7.72 30.04
C TYR A 503 -23.24 -7.87 30.21
N ILE A 504 -22.50 -6.87 29.68
CA ILE A 504 -21.05 -6.73 29.85
C ILE A 504 -20.79 -5.58 30.82
N SER A 505 -20.00 -5.82 31.85
CA SER A 505 -19.58 -4.77 32.79
C SER A 505 -18.08 -4.84 33.04
N MET A 506 -17.45 -3.69 33.04
CA MET A 506 -16.03 -3.51 33.36
C MET A 506 -15.90 -2.41 34.41
N SER A 507 -14.94 -2.50 35.29
CA SER A 507 -14.76 -1.49 36.33
C SER A 507 -13.29 -1.19 36.63
N LYS A 508 -13.02 0.06 37.03
CA LYS A 508 -11.73 0.51 37.56
C LYS A 508 -11.93 1.43 38.77
N ASN A 509 -10.94 1.51 39.65
CA ASN A 509 -10.97 2.47 40.76
C ASN A 509 -10.28 3.77 40.33
N GLU A 510 -10.95 4.90 40.54
CA GLU A 510 -10.37 6.23 40.36
C GLU A 510 -9.55 6.63 41.61
N LYS A 511 -8.66 7.62 41.43
CA LYS A 511 -7.80 8.16 42.52
C LYS A 511 -8.58 8.69 43.73
N ASN A 512 -9.78 9.19 43.51
CA ASN A 512 -10.65 9.74 44.54
C ASN A 512 -11.46 8.67 45.28
N GLY A 513 -11.18 7.36 44.98
CA GLY A 513 -11.90 6.23 45.55
C GLY A 513 -13.24 5.93 44.86
N PHE A 514 -13.63 6.67 43.82
CA PHE A 514 -14.81 6.38 43.03
C PHE A 514 -14.56 5.15 42.16
N LYS A 515 -15.56 4.26 42.05
CA LYS A 515 -15.51 3.11 41.15
C LYS A 515 -16.14 3.47 39.82
N SER A 516 -15.33 3.71 38.79
CA SER A 516 -15.81 3.88 37.42
C SER A 516 -16.33 2.55 36.87
N VAL A 517 -17.46 2.60 36.18
CA VAL A 517 -18.11 1.43 35.55
C VAL A 517 -18.39 1.74 34.10
N LEU A 518 -17.84 0.88 33.24
CA LEU A 518 -18.12 0.82 31.82
C LEU A 518 -19.00 -0.38 31.55
N SER A 519 -20.15 -0.22 30.91
CA SER A 519 -21.10 -1.32 30.71
C SER A 519 -21.84 -1.22 29.38
N SER A 520 -22.22 -2.37 28.86
CA SER A 520 -23.12 -2.51 27.70
C SER A 520 -24.20 -3.54 28.00
N LYS A 521 -25.43 -3.25 27.60
CA LYS A 521 -26.60 -4.16 27.74
C LYS A 521 -27.20 -4.34 26.35
N ILE A 522 -27.47 -5.60 25.98
CA ILE A 522 -28.18 -5.97 24.76
C ILE A 522 -29.55 -6.50 25.14
N GLU A 523 -30.57 -6.06 24.43
CA GLU A 523 -31.96 -6.53 24.55
C GLU A 523 -32.51 -6.77 23.14
N HIS A 524 -33.38 -7.78 23.02
CA HIS A 524 -34.14 -8.07 21.81
C HIS A 524 -35.63 -7.76 22.04
N ASP A 525 -36.30 -7.17 21.04
CA ASP A 525 -37.73 -6.98 21.07
C ASP A 525 -38.47 -8.22 20.49
N GLN A 526 -39.81 -8.15 20.49
CA GLN A 526 -40.68 -9.25 19.99
C GLN A 526 -40.49 -9.51 18.45
N ASN A 527 -39.81 -8.64 17.74
CA ASN A 527 -39.50 -8.74 16.31
C ASN A 527 -38.02 -9.05 16.07
N ASP A 528 -37.28 -9.47 17.11
CA ASP A 528 -35.84 -9.72 17.11
C ASP A 528 -34.98 -8.49 16.72
N ASN A 529 -35.51 -7.27 16.80
CA ASN A 529 -34.68 -6.07 16.67
C ASN A 529 -33.80 -5.93 17.91
N VAL A 530 -32.56 -5.52 17.69
CA VAL A 530 -31.52 -5.42 18.73
C VAL A 530 -31.45 -4.00 19.27
N TYR A 531 -31.49 -3.87 20.57
CA TYR A 531 -31.28 -2.61 21.29
C TYR A 531 -30.05 -2.75 22.16
N VAL A 532 -29.15 -1.78 22.09
CA VAL A 532 -27.92 -1.78 22.89
C VAL A 532 -27.74 -0.45 23.59
N ASP A 533 -27.52 -0.54 24.90
CA ASP A 533 -27.12 0.59 25.72
C ASP A 533 -25.62 0.51 26.05
N PHE A 534 -24.86 1.53 25.70
CA PHE A 534 -23.49 1.73 26.17
C PHE A 534 -23.47 2.79 27.27
N LYS A 535 -22.82 2.48 28.39
CA LYS A 535 -22.78 3.37 29.56
C LYS A 535 -21.38 3.49 30.13
N LEU A 536 -20.96 4.72 30.44
CA LEU A 536 -19.82 5.02 31.27
C LEU A 536 -20.25 5.88 32.44
N LYS A 537 -20.02 5.38 33.65
CA LYS A 537 -20.20 6.11 34.90
C LYS A 537 -18.85 6.29 35.57
N ASN A 538 -18.44 7.54 35.79
CA ASN A 538 -17.24 7.90 36.51
C ASN A 538 -17.52 9.06 37.49
N SER A 539 -16.49 9.56 38.17
CA SER A 539 -16.66 10.66 39.15
C SER A 539 -17.13 11.98 38.54
N ALA A 540 -16.99 12.16 37.23
CA ALA A 540 -17.49 13.35 36.54
C ALA A 540 -18.98 13.23 36.14
N GLY A 541 -19.57 12.03 36.17
CA GLY A 541 -20.97 11.81 35.86
C GLY A 541 -21.28 10.48 35.16
N LEU A 542 -22.41 10.44 34.50
CA LEU A 542 -22.90 9.30 33.72
C LEU A 542 -23.13 9.73 32.28
N LYS A 543 -22.59 8.99 31.33
CA LYS A 543 -22.94 9.05 29.91
C LYS A 543 -23.61 7.75 29.50
N SER A 544 -24.75 7.85 28.82
CA SER A 544 -25.49 6.70 28.29
C SER A 544 -25.86 7.00 26.84
N LEU A 545 -25.61 6.02 25.96
CA LEU A 545 -25.88 6.08 24.54
C LEU A 545 -26.63 4.82 24.14
N SER A 546 -27.78 4.96 23.50
CA SER A 546 -28.65 3.86 23.12
C SER A 546 -28.78 3.81 21.60
N PHE A 547 -28.67 2.62 21.05
CA PHE A 547 -28.76 2.36 19.61
C PHE A 547 -29.70 1.19 19.37
N ASN A 548 -30.26 1.12 18.16
CA ASN A 548 -31.06 0.00 17.72
C ASN A 548 -30.72 -0.36 16.28
N GLU A 549 -30.68 -1.64 15.97
CA GLU A 549 -30.57 -2.20 14.63
C GLU A 549 -31.72 -3.13 14.35
N SER A 550 -32.18 -3.21 13.09
CA SER A 550 -33.16 -4.22 12.69
C SER A 550 -32.53 -5.61 12.76
N SER A 551 -33.37 -6.63 13.00
CA SER A 551 -32.92 -8.02 13.00
C SER A 551 -32.23 -8.44 11.72
N GLU A 552 -32.63 -7.86 10.57
CA GLU A 552 -32.04 -8.13 9.26
C GLU A 552 -30.61 -7.56 9.16
N GLU A 553 -30.37 -6.35 9.63
CA GLU A 553 -29.04 -5.73 9.66
C GLU A 553 -28.11 -6.42 10.65
N PHE A 554 -28.60 -6.70 11.85
CA PHE A 554 -27.84 -7.39 12.88
C PHE A 554 -27.41 -8.80 12.45
N ASN A 555 -28.33 -9.59 11.87
CA ASN A 555 -28.04 -10.94 11.38
C ASN A 555 -27.11 -10.96 10.15
N LYS A 556 -27.08 -9.90 9.37
CA LYS A 556 -26.12 -9.76 8.28
C LYS A 556 -24.67 -9.69 8.80
N TYR A 557 -24.44 -9.05 9.93
CA TYR A 557 -23.14 -9.00 10.60
C TYR A 557 -22.83 -10.29 11.37
N SER A 558 -23.79 -10.88 12.07
CA SER A 558 -23.59 -12.15 12.79
C SER A 558 -23.32 -13.33 11.87
N SER A 559 -23.99 -13.41 10.73
CA SER A 559 -23.76 -14.46 9.72
C SER A 559 -22.39 -14.35 9.05
N ASN A 560 -21.79 -13.16 8.99
CA ASN A 560 -20.41 -12.99 8.55
C ASN A 560 -19.40 -13.48 9.59
N ILE A 561 -19.67 -13.25 10.89
CA ILE A 561 -18.81 -13.73 11.99
C ILE A 561 -18.90 -15.26 12.12
N GLU A 562 -20.09 -15.86 11.93
CA GLU A 562 -20.23 -17.31 11.94
C GLU A 562 -19.59 -17.99 10.71
N LYS A 563 -19.68 -17.39 9.53
CA LYS A 563 -18.96 -17.86 8.35
C LYS A 563 -17.45 -17.78 8.53
N GLU A 564 -16.94 -16.72 9.14
CA GLU A 564 -15.52 -16.58 9.46
C GLU A 564 -15.07 -17.66 10.48
N LYS A 565 -15.90 -17.99 11.48
CA LYS A 565 -15.63 -19.07 12.45
C LYS A 565 -15.71 -20.45 11.84
N GLN A 566 -16.65 -20.70 10.92
CA GLN A 566 -16.80 -22.00 10.24
C GLN A 566 -15.65 -22.28 9.28
N GLU A 567 -15.15 -21.25 8.59
CA GLU A 567 -13.94 -21.35 7.75
C GLU A 567 -12.66 -21.57 8.59
N GLU A 568 -12.67 -21.20 9.89
CA GLU A 568 -11.57 -21.47 10.82
C GLU A 568 -11.47 -22.93 11.25
N ILE A 569 -12.57 -23.68 11.21
CA ILE A 569 -12.61 -25.09 11.64
C ILE A 569 -12.27 -26.04 10.48
N ASP A 570 -12.42 -25.60 9.24
CA ASP A 570 -12.20 -26.42 8.02
C ASP A 570 -10.83 -26.22 7.35
N VAL A 571 -9.83 -25.62 8.03
CA VAL A 571 -8.45 -25.45 7.53
C VAL A 571 -7.46 -26.34 8.28
#